data_dafe16d96ee9b5670385a65e10011153
#
_entry.id   dafe16d96ee9b5670385a65e10011153
#
_cell.length_a   1.000
_cell.length_b   1.000
_cell.length_c   1.000
_cell.angle_alpha   90.00
_cell.angle_beta   90.00
_cell.angle_gamma   90.00
#
_symmetry.space_group_name_H-M   'P 1'
#
loop_
_entity.id
_entity.type
_entity.pdbx_description
1 polymer ?
#
loop_
_entity_poly.entity_id
_entity_poly.type
_entity_poly.pdbx_seq_one_letter_code
_entity_poly.pdbx_strand_id
1 'polypeptide(L)'
;SKESINAYLYAKDDPSLPKDHPKRIFMNRYNGYLNSDCFAKNSEMKFLYETEELLKFVSACLGISPIYRWADPLACHAYNVMEPDGVLPWHFDSCEFTLSLMIQKPEQGGIFEYCPNIREPGNERFDEVKKVLDGDRSKVKQLELKPGDLQIFKGRFTMHRVTKIIGKTSRYMCIPAYVLDPWRVNTPEHSKAIYGKVLPIHIERNKVRSDGLTD
;
A
#
# COMPACT_ATOMS: atom_id res chain seq x y z
N SER A 1 5.62 -10.53 9.24
CA SER A 1 6.73 -9.70 9.73
C SER A 1 6.26 -8.86 10.90
N LYS A 2 7.11 -8.74 11.94
CA LYS A 2 6.97 -7.79 13.07
C LYS A 2 8.16 -6.86 13.01
N GLU A 3 7.92 -5.59 12.73
CA GLU A 3 8.97 -4.59 12.58
C GLU A 3 8.45 -3.19 12.88
N SER A 4 9.32 -2.23 12.98
CA SER A 4 8.95 -0.82 13.14
C SER A 4 9.28 -0.07 11.86
N ILE A 5 8.32 0.64 11.31
CA ILE A 5 8.43 1.41 10.06
C ILE A 5 7.84 2.81 10.22
N ASN A 6 8.32 3.74 9.42
CA ASN A 6 7.70 5.06 9.31
C ASN A 6 6.58 5.06 8.23
N ALA A 7 5.92 6.19 8.06
CA ALA A 7 4.80 6.32 7.09
C ALA A 7 5.22 6.15 5.61
N TYR A 8 6.50 6.13 5.33
CA TYR A 8 7.08 5.91 4.00
C TYR A 8 7.66 4.50 3.84
N LEU A 9 7.28 3.58 4.73
CA LEU A 9 7.67 2.17 4.76
C LEU A 9 9.17 1.91 4.96
N TYR A 10 9.93 2.91 5.44
CA TYR A 10 11.33 2.73 5.81
C TYR A 10 11.49 2.27 7.25
N ALA A 11 12.43 1.35 7.48
CA ALA A 11 12.80 0.86 8.80
C ALA A 11 14.06 1.57 9.38
N LYS A 12 14.75 2.38 8.57
CA LYS A 12 15.97 3.10 8.98
C LYS A 12 15.66 4.54 9.36
N ASP A 13 16.20 4.98 10.50
CA ASP A 13 16.19 6.38 10.93
C ASP A 13 17.13 7.23 10.08
N ASP A 14 16.75 8.49 9.87
CA ASP A 14 17.58 9.52 9.23
C ASP A 14 17.89 10.63 10.25
N PRO A 15 19.03 10.56 10.97
CA PRO A 15 19.39 11.54 11.98
C PRO A 15 19.65 12.96 11.45
N SER A 16 19.75 13.15 10.13
CA SER A 16 19.89 14.47 9.51
C SER A 16 18.60 15.30 9.60
N LEU A 17 17.46 14.65 9.80
CA LEU A 17 16.15 15.29 9.93
C LEU A 17 15.83 15.63 11.40
N PRO A 18 14.96 16.62 11.67
CA PRO A 18 14.47 16.90 13.02
C PRO A 18 13.84 15.65 13.67
N LYS A 19 13.95 15.50 14.99
CA LYS A 19 13.45 14.31 15.72
C LYS A 19 11.96 14.05 15.54
N ASP A 20 11.18 15.09 15.33
CA ASP A 20 9.73 15.05 15.16
C ASP A 20 9.30 15.04 13.69
N HIS A 21 10.24 14.90 12.76
CA HIS A 21 9.94 14.80 11.33
C HIS A 21 9.19 13.50 11.01
N PRO A 22 8.13 13.49 10.16
CA PRO A 22 7.33 12.29 9.84
C PRO A 22 8.15 11.07 9.43
N LYS A 23 9.27 11.24 8.73
CA LYS A 23 10.19 10.16 8.35
C LYS A 23 10.92 9.52 9.54
N ARG A 24 10.88 10.14 10.73
CA ARG A 24 11.50 9.66 11.97
C ARG A 24 10.50 9.16 12.99
N ILE A 25 9.21 9.17 12.69
CA ILE A 25 8.14 8.62 13.54
C ILE A 25 7.91 7.17 13.12
N PHE A 26 8.38 6.24 13.97
CA PHE A 26 8.29 4.80 13.70
C PHE A 26 7.12 4.17 14.43
N MET A 27 6.39 3.31 13.75
CA MET A 27 5.20 2.63 14.25
C MET A 27 5.34 1.13 14.08
N ASN A 28 4.81 0.36 15.02
CA ASN A 28 4.83 -1.09 14.95
C ASN A 28 3.96 -1.59 13.79
N ARG A 29 4.53 -2.48 13.00
CA ARG A 29 3.88 -3.21 11.93
C ARG A 29 3.85 -4.69 12.25
N TYR A 30 2.69 -5.31 12.08
CA TYR A 30 2.54 -6.76 12.14
C TYR A 30 1.55 -7.23 11.06
N ASN A 31 2.06 -7.51 9.89
CA ASN A 31 1.33 -8.11 8.77
C ASN A 31 2.30 -8.91 7.88
N GLY A 32 1.76 -9.69 6.97
CA GLY A 32 2.49 -10.41 5.95
C GLY A 32 1.95 -10.14 4.56
N TYR A 33 2.71 -10.54 3.55
CA TYR A 33 2.28 -10.57 2.16
C TYR A 33 2.47 -11.96 1.59
N LEU A 34 1.47 -12.42 0.84
CA LEU A 34 1.64 -13.47 -0.14
C LEU A 34 1.93 -12.78 -1.47
N ASN A 35 3.18 -12.87 -1.90
CA ASN A 35 3.66 -12.16 -3.07
C ASN A 35 2.99 -12.67 -4.36
N SER A 36 2.88 -11.81 -5.37
CA SER A 36 2.20 -12.14 -6.64
C SER A 36 2.82 -13.32 -7.38
N ASP A 37 4.14 -13.53 -7.25
CA ASP A 37 4.85 -14.65 -7.86
C ASP A 37 4.62 -16.01 -7.16
N CYS A 38 3.96 -16.01 -6.00
CA CYS A 38 3.55 -17.25 -5.31
C CYS A 38 2.25 -17.85 -5.86
N PHE A 39 1.50 -17.11 -6.70
CA PHE A 39 0.25 -17.60 -7.25
C PHE A 39 0.47 -18.57 -8.41
N ALA A 40 -0.40 -19.59 -8.48
CA ALA A 40 -0.45 -20.47 -9.65
C ALA A 40 -0.77 -19.66 -10.91
N LYS A 41 -0.22 -20.09 -12.06
CA LYS A 41 -0.44 -19.41 -13.35
C LYS A 41 -1.92 -19.29 -13.74
N ASN A 42 -2.73 -20.23 -13.30
CA ASN A 42 -4.17 -20.31 -13.53
C ASN A 42 -5.02 -19.80 -12.34
N SER A 43 -4.45 -19.01 -11.42
CA SER A 43 -5.23 -18.47 -10.32
C SER A 43 -6.27 -17.47 -10.83
N GLU A 44 -7.48 -17.52 -10.28
CA GLU A 44 -8.59 -16.64 -10.64
C GLU A 44 -8.25 -15.17 -10.42
N MET A 45 -7.53 -14.84 -9.37
CA MET A 45 -7.10 -13.47 -9.10
C MET A 45 -6.10 -12.94 -10.11
N LYS A 46 -5.17 -13.78 -10.55
CA LYS A 46 -4.26 -13.39 -11.63
C LYS A 46 -5.05 -13.18 -12.93
N PHE A 47 -5.94 -14.11 -13.26
CA PHE A 47 -6.82 -13.98 -14.43
C PHE A 47 -7.63 -12.68 -14.38
N LEU A 48 -8.31 -12.39 -13.26
CA LEU A 48 -9.07 -11.15 -13.08
C LEU A 48 -8.20 -9.92 -13.25
N TYR A 49 -7.02 -9.89 -12.63
CA TYR A 49 -6.08 -8.76 -12.73
C TYR A 49 -5.61 -8.51 -14.17
N GLU A 50 -5.46 -9.56 -14.96
CA GLU A 50 -4.98 -9.51 -16.35
C GLU A 50 -6.09 -9.15 -17.36
N THR A 51 -7.39 -9.09 -16.96
CA THR A 51 -8.49 -8.73 -17.86
C THR A 51 -8.43 -7.25 -18.26
N GLU A 52 -8.77 -6.96 -19.51
CA GLU A 52 -8.91 -5.58 -20.01
C GLU A 52 -10.13 -4.89 -19.41
N GLU A 53 -11.17 -5.65 -19.07
CA GLU A 53 -12.40 -5.17 -18.46
C GLU A 53 -12.11 -4.53 -17.09
N LEU A 54 -11.30 -5.19 -16.24
CA LEU A 54 -10.93 -4.61 -14.94
C LEU A 54 -10.08 -3.36 -15.12
N LEU A 55 -9.11 -3.37 -16.05
CA LEU A 55 -8.28 -2.20 -16.33
C LEU A 55 -9.12 -0.99 -16.77
N LYS A 56 -10.06 -1.21 -17.73
CA LYS A 56 -10.98 -0.18 -18.22
C LYS A 56 -11.90 0.33 -17.11
N PHE A 57 -12.45 -0.58 -16.31
CA PHE A 57 -13.30 -0.23 -15.16
C PHE A 57 -12.55 0.67 -14.16
N VAL A 58 -11.33 0.29 -13.78
CA VAL A 58 -10.50 1.09 -12.86
C VAL A 58 -10.18 2.46 -13.45
N SER A 59 -9.76 2.51 -14.71
CA SER A 59 -9.49 3.74 -15.44
C SER A 59 -10.72 4.67 -15.44
N ALA A 60 -11.91 4.13 -15.73
CA ALA A 60 -13.16 4.88 -15.73
C ALA A 60 -13.52 5.41 -14.33
N CYS A 61 -13.39 4.59 -13.27
CA CYS A 61 -13.64 5.01 -11.88
C CYS A 61 -12.71 6.13 -11.43
N LEU A 62 -11.45 6.10 -11.87
CA LEU A 62 -10.46 7.13 -11.55
C LEU A 62 -10.59 8.39 -12.40
N GLY A 63 -11.22 8.30 -13.57
CA GLY A 63 -11.26 9.37 -14.58
C GLY A 63 -9.85 9.64 -15.16
N ILE A 64 -8.99 8.64 -15.21
CA ILE A 64 -7.58 8.74 -15.64
C ILE A 64 -7.29 7.71 -16.71
N SER A 65 -6.69 8.14 -17.83
CA SER A 65 -6.24 7.27 -18.93
C SER A 65 -5.03 7.90 -19.62
N PRO A 66 -4.00 7.11 -20.00
CA PRO A 66 -3.88 5.68 -19.72
C PRO A 66 -3.46 5.39 -18.28
N ILE A 67 -3.84 4.22 -17.77
CA ILE A 67 -3.25 3.58 -16.59
C ILE A 67 -2.74 2.19 -17.00
N TYR A 68 -1.80 1.67 -16.26
CA TYR A 68 -1.15 0.39 -16.57
C TYR A 68 -1.17 -0.54 -15.37
N ARG A 69 -1.23 -1.85 -15.63
CA ARG A 69 -0.95 -2.86 -14.60
C ARG A 69 0.48 -2.68 -14.11
N TRP A 70 0.68 -2.81 -12.81
CA TRP A 70 2.02 -2.66 -12.25
C TRP A 70 2.94 -3.80 -12.69
N ALA A 71 4.11 -3.46 -13.22
CA ALA A 71 5.08 -4.43 -13.74
C ALA A 71 5.87 -5.18 -12.66
N ASP A 72 5.66 -4.85 -11.37
CA ASP A 72 6.36 -5.48 -10.25
C ASP A 72 5.87 -6.91 -10.03
N PRO A 73 6.72 -7.95 -10.21
CA PRO A 73 6.29 -9.34 -10.12
C PRO A 73 5.91 -9.80 -8.71
N LEU A 74 6.32 -9.06 -7.68
CA LEU A 74 6.03 -9.40 -6.29
C LEU A 74 4.79 -8.70 -5.77
N ALA A 75 4.49 -7.50 -6.30
CA ALA A 75 3.55 -6.56 -5.72
C ALA A 75 2.26 -6.37 -6.53
N CYS A 76 2.23 -6.71 -7.82
CA CYS A 76 1.18 -6.30 -8.75
C CYS A 76 -0.24 -6.73 -8.36
N HIS A 77 -0.41 -7.86 -7.66
CA HIS A 77 -1.69 -8.34 -7.10
C HIS A 77 -1.48 -9.18 -5.84
N ALA A 78 -0.54 -8.77 -4.98
CA ALA A 78 -0.22 -9.46 -3.74
C ALA A 78 -1.42 -9.52 -2.77
N TYR A 79 -1.41 -10.49 -1.85
CA TYR A 79 -2.34 -10.49 -0.73
C TYR A 79 -1.68 -9.91 0.51
N ASN A 80 -2.37 -9.00 1.17
CA ASN A 80 -2.06 -8.61 2.53
C ASN A 80 -2.75 -9.59 3.49
N VAL A 81 -1.95 -10.19 4.35
CA VAL A 81 -2.38 -11.16 5.36
C VAL A 81 -2.14 -10.57 6.73
N MET A 82 -3.20 -10.42 7.50
CA MET A 82 -3.13 -9.92 8.87
C MET A 82 -3.74 -10.98 9.81
N GLU A 83 -2.87 -11.61 10.58
CA GLU A 83 -3.26 -12.56 11.62
C GLU A 83 -3.85 -11.85 12.85
N PRO A 84 -4.41 -12.58 13.83
CA PRO A 84 -4.77 -12.01 15.13
C PRO A 84 -3.64 -11.14 15.69
N ASP A 85 -4.00 -10.01 16.30
CA ASP A 85 -3.07 -8.94 16.73
C ASP A 85 -2.34 -8.19 15.61
N GLY A 86 -2.54 -8.55 14.36
CA GLY A 86 -1.97 -7.87 13.20
C GLY A 86 -2.37 -6.40 13.15
N VAL A 87 -1.44 -5.55 12.73
CA VAL A 87 -1.64 -4.12 12.53
C VAL A 87 -0.82 -3.65 11.33
N LEU A 88 -1.40 -2.81 10.50
CA LEU A 88 -0.70 -2.11 9.43
C LEU A 88 -0.77 -0.61 9.74
N PRO A 89 0.36 0.01 10.16
CA PRO A 89 0.35 1.39 10.64
C PRO A 89 0.13 2.39 9.49
N TRP A 90 0.06 3.67 9.82
CA TRP A 90 -0.05 4.73 8.84
C TRP A 90 1.08 4.68 7.81
N HIS A 91 0.71 4.64 6.52
CA HIS A 91 1.67 4.58 5.42
C HIS A 91 1.08 5.12 4.11
N PHE A 92 1.94 5.30 3.13
CA PHE A 92 1.62 5.52 1.74
C PHE A 92 2.02 4.29 0.92
N ASP A 93 1.29 4.01 -0.15
CA ASP A 93 1.70 2.99 -1.11
C ASP A 93 2.76 3.53 -2.07
N SER A 94 3.54 2.63 -2.65
CA SER A 94 4.50 2.98 -3.69
C SER A 94 3.87 3.05 -5.09
N CYS A 95 2.73 2.40 -5.34
CA CYS A 95 1.95 2.53 -6.58
C CYS A 95 0.96 3.71 -6.50
N GLU A 96 0.60 4.28 -7.65
CA GLU A 96 -0.34 5.41 -7.70
C GLU A 96 -1.75 5.00 -7.32
N PHE A 97 -2.22 3.86 -7.81
CA PHE A 97 -3.60 3.40 -7.65
C PHE A 97 -3.63 2.00 -7.07
N THR A 98 -4.29 1.87 -5.95
CA THR A 98 -4.44 0.61 -5.22
C THR A 98 -5.89 0.19 -5.24
N LEU A 99 -6.13 -1.07 -5.60
CA LEU A 99 -7.38 -1.75 -5.34
C LEU A 99 -7.26 -2.55 -4.06
N SER A 100 -8.36 -2.73 -3.36
CA SER A 100 -8.44 -3.61 -2.21
C SER A 100 -9.71 -4.44 -2.32
N LEU A 101 -9.56 -5.72 -2.67
CA LEU A 101 -10.64 -6.69 -2.70
C LEU A 101 -10.64 -7.47 -1.39
N MET A 102 -11.68 -7.30 -0.57
CA MET A 102 -11.83 -8.01 0.70
C MET A 102 -12.16 -9.48 0.45
N ILE A 103 -11.27 -10.36 0.88
CA ILE A 103 -11.46 -11.81 0.75
C ILE A 103 -12.02 -12.37 2.06
N GLN A 104 -11.42 -12.02 3.19
CA GLN A 104 -11.85 -12.47 4.51
C GLN A 104 -11.76 -11.32 5.52
N LYS A 105 -12.87 -11.08 6.18
CA LYS A 105 -12.99 -10.08 7.23
C LYS A 105 -12.64 -10.71 8.59
N PRO A 106 -11.96 -9.98 9.51
CA PRO A 106 -11.76 -10.42 10.88
C PRO A 106 -13.07 -10.32 11.69
N GLU A 107 -13.09 -10.88 12.89
CA GLU A 107 -14.24 -10.78 13.80
C GLU A 107 -14.47 -9.33 14.24
N GLN A 108 -13.39 -8.61 14.61
CA GLN A 108 -13.42 -7.21 14.98
C GLN A 108 -12.11 -6.52 14.56
N GLY A 109 -12.11 -5.20 14.50
CA GLY A 109 -10.94 -4.43 14.02
C GLY A 109 -10.75 -4.57 12.53
N GLY A 110 -9.50 -4.39 12.05
CA GLY A 110 -9.20 -4.45 10.63
C GLY A 110 -9.86 -3.34 9.81
N ILE A 111 -10.25 -2.25 10.47
CA ILE A 111 -10.88 -1.08 9.84
C ILE A 111 -9.84 -0.34 9.00
N PHE A 112 -10.20 -0.02 7.77
CA PHE A 112 -9.41 0.84 6.91
C PHE A 112 -9.64 2.31 7.31
N GLU A 113 -8.59 2.98 7.75
CA GLU A 113 -8.62 4.41 8.05
C GLU A 113 -7.73 5.15 7.07
N TYR A 114 -8.18 6.32 6.58
CA TYR A 114 -7.48 7.03 5.52
C TYR A 114 -7.69 8.55 5.55
N CYS A 115 -6.66 9.26 5.08
CA CYS A 115 -6.67 10.69 4.80
C CYS A 115 -6.44 10.89 3.30
N PRO A 116 -7.51 11.14 2.51
CA PRO A 116 -7.39 11.21 1.06
C PRO A 116 -6.61 12.46 0.64
N ASN A 117 -5.71 12.30 -0.36
CA ASN A 117 -4.94 13.38 -0.97
C ASN A 117 -4.21 14.28 0.07
N ILE A 118 -3.66 13.66 1.13
CA ILE A 118 -2.92 14.39 2.15
C ILE A 118 -1.57 14.91 1.64
N ARG A 119 -1.02 14.30 0.59
CA ARG A 119 0.13 14.79 -0.17
C ARG A 119 -0.19 14.83 -1.68
N GLU A 120 0.63 15.54 -2.44
CA GLU A 120 0.47 15.72 -3.89
C GLU A 120 1.84 15.78 -4.58
N PRO A 121 1.94 15.58 -5.91
CA PRO A 121 3.21 15.67 -6.61
C PRO A 121 3.97 16.94 -6.27
N GLY A 122 5.26 16.81 -5.93
CA GLY A 122 6.14 17.88 -5.50
C GLY A 122 5.92 18.42 -4.08
N ASN A 123 4.94 17.88 -3.34
CA ASN A 123 4.64 18.39 -2.00
C ASN A 123 4.23 17.27 -1.04
N GLU A 124 5.13 16.89 -0.17
CA GLU A 124 4.91 15.85 0.87
C GLU A 124 3.94 16.30 1.97
N ARG A 125 3.76 17.60 2.16
CA ARG A 125 2.91 18.19 3.23
C ARG A 125 3.23 17.59 4.60
N PHE A 126 4.49 17.53 4.96
CA PHE A 126 4.96 16.92 6.20
C PHE A 126 4.22 17.40 7.46
N ASP A 127 3.82 18.68 7.51
CA ASP A 127 3.05 19.23 8.63
C ASP A 127 1.68 18.57 8.78
N GLU A 128 0.99 18.31 7.66
CA GLU A 128 -0.31 17.64 7.68
C GLU A 128 -0.16 16.15 8.02
N VAL A 129 0.86 15.50 7.46
CA VAL A 129 1.20 14.11 7.80
C VAL A 129 1.52 13.99 9.28
N LYS A 130 2.32 14.93 9.82
CA LYS A 130 2.68 14.96 11.24
C LYS A 130 1.46 15.06 12.14
N LYS A 131 0.50 15.94 11.84
CA LYS A 131 -0.74 16.07 12.63
C LYS A 131 -1.47 14.73 12.78
N VAL A 132 -1.58 13.95 11.68
CA VAL A 132 -2.22 12.63 11.72
C VAL A 132 -1.41 11.64 12.56
N LEU A 133 -0.08 11.65 12.45
CA LEU A 133 0.82 10.81 13.24
C LEU A 133 0.77 11.16 14.73
N ASP A 134 0.61 12.44 15.07
CA ASP A 134 0.43 12.94 16.44
C ASP A 134 -0.99 12.68 17.01
N GLY A 135 -1.89 12.09 16.20
CA GLY A 135 -3.21 11.67 16.67
C GLY A 135 -4.38 12.57 16.24
N ASP A 136 -4.17 13.58 15.42
CA ASP A 136 -5.28 14.37 14.85
C ASP A 136 -6.13 13.48 13.94
N ARG A 137 -7.42 13.43 14.23
CA ARG A 137 -8.41 12.60 13.49
C ARG A 137 -9.34 13.45 12.62
N SER A 138 -9.17 14.76 12.58
CA SER A 138 -10.08 15.69 11.89
C SER A 138 -10.25 15.40 10.39
N LYS A 139 -9.19 14.89 9.73
CA LYS A 139 -9.18 14.50 8.31
C LYS A 139 -9.31 12.99 8.10
N VAL A 140 -9.35 12.19 9.17
CA VAL A 140 -9.39 10.74 9.06
C VAL A 140 -10.80 10.27 8.78
N LYS A 141 -10.94 9.49 7.70
CA LYS A 141 -12.14 8.75 7.34
C LYS A 141 -11.96 7.27 7.63
N GLN A 142 -13.06 6.56 7.79
CA GLN A 142 -13.08 5.12 8.02
C GLN A 142 -13.94 4.42 6.97
N LEU A 143 -13.51 3.23 6.58
CA LEU A 143 -14.27 2.35 5.71
C LEU A 143 -14.17 0.92 6.22
N GLU A 144 -15.30 0.31 6.46
CA GLU A 144 -15.41 -1.10 6.81
C GLU A 144 -15.86 -1.90 5.58
N LEU A 145 -14.95 -2.72 5.06
CA LEU A 145 -15.20 -3.57 3.90
C LEU A 145 -15.78 -4.91 4.31
N LYS A 146 -16.68 -5.45 3.50
CA LYS A 146 -17.22 -6.80 3.61
C LYS A 146 -16.56 -7.71 2.56
N PRO A 147 -16.52 -9.04 2.77
CA PRO A 147 -16.06 -9.97 1.74
C PRO A 147 -16.79 -9.72 0.41
N GLY A 148 -16.01 -9.57 -0.67
CA GLY A 148 -16.49 -9.21 -2.01
C GLY A 148 -16.49 -7.72 -2.32
N ASP A 149 -16.36 -6.83 -1.35
CA ASP A 149 -16.23 -5.39 -1.61
C ASP A 149 -14.89 -5.07 -2.28
N LEU A 150 -14.96 -4.24 -3.32
CA LEU A 150 -13.81 -3.69 -4.01
C LEU A 150 -13.69 -2.19 -3.75
N GLN A 151 -12.58 -1.79 -3.15
CA GLN A 151 -12.20 -0.40 -2.92
C GLN A 151 -11.15 0.02 -3.94
N ILE A 152 -11.25 1.25 -4.45
CA ILE A 152 -10.26 1.88 -5.35
C ILE A 152 -9.82 3.20 -4.71
N PHE A 153 -8.52 3.42 -4.58
CA PHE A 153 -7.99 4.67 -4.02
C PHE A 153 -6.60 5.02 -4.57
N LYS A 154 -6.23 6.28 -4.41
CA LYS A 154 -4.91 6.80 -4.81
C LYS A 154 -3.90 6.54 -3.71
N GLY A 155 -3.39 5.30 -3.62
CA GLY A 155 -2.55 4.81 -2.51
C GLY A 155 -1.32 5.67 -2.25
N ARG A 156 -0.65 6.14 -3.31
CA ARG A 156 0.52 7.01 -3.20
C ARG A 156 0.23 8.38 -2.56
N PHE A 157 -1.00 8.89 -2.67
CA PHE A 157 -1.40 10.23 -2.21
C PHE A 157 -2.29 10.20 -0.97
N THR A 158 -2.77 9.02 -0.60
CA THR A 158 -3.67 8.79 0.52
C THR A 158 -2.91 8.12 1.65
N MET A 159 -2.68 8.84 2.74
CA MET A 159 -2.14 8.21 3.95
C MET A 159 -3.19 7.30 4.55
N HIS A 160 -2.87 6.03 4.80
CA HIS A 160 -3.85 5.06 5.27
C HIS A 160 -3.25 4.02 6.22
N ARG A 161 -4.13 3.37 6.96
CA ARG A 161 -3.75 2.28 7.87
C ARG A 161 -4.86 1.25 7.98
N VAL A 162 -4.52 0.10 8.54
CA VAL A 162 -5.50 -0.90 8.98
C VAL A 162 -5.36 -1.09 10.49
N THR A 163 -6.46 -0.88 11.21
CA THR A 163 -6.46 -1.02 12.68
C THR A 163 -6.19 -2.46 13.10
N LYS A 164 -5.82 -2.64 14.37
CA LYS A 164 -5.49 -3.94 14.93
C LYS A 164 -6.61 -4.97 14.69
N ILE A 165 -6.22 -6.19 14.31
CA ILE A 165 -7.12 -7.34 14.20
C ILE A 165 -7.43 -7.86 15.61
N ILE A 166 -8.71 -8.05 15.89
CA ILE A 166 -9.21 -8.56 17.17
C ILE A 166 -10.01 -9.84 16.90
N GLY A 167 -9.80 -10.84 17.72
CA GLY A 167 -10.41 -12.17 17.58
C GLY A 167 -9.42 -13.20 17.03
N LYS A 168 -9.94 -14.30 16.49
CA LYS A 168 -9.14 -15.46 16.02
C LYS A 168 -9.08 -15.56 14.49
N THR A 169 -9.92 -14.80 13.79
CA THR A 169 -10.03 -14.84 12.32
C THR A 169 -9.09 -13.84 11.70
N SER A 170 -8.21 -14.30 10.82
CA SER A 170 -7.29 -13.47 10.05
C SER A 170 -8.04 -12.62 9.01
N ARG A 171 -7.46 -11.48 8.66
CA ARG A 171 -7.94 -10.64 7.57
C ARG A 171 -7.12 -10.90 6.31
N TYR A 172 -7.79 -11.19 5.19
CA TYR A 172 -7.17 -11.36 3.88
C TYR A 172 -7.70 -10.34 2.90
N MET A 173 -6.78 -9.63 2.26
CA MET A 173 -7.08 -8.60 1.27
C MET A 173 -6.21 -8.82 0.04
N CYS A 174 -6.81 -9.01 -1.13
CA CYS A 174 -6.06 -8.93 -2.39
C CYS A 174 -5.87 -7.47 -2.79
N ILE A 175 -4.66 -7.13 -3.23
CA ILE A 175 -4.26 -5.75 -3.53
C ILE A 175 -3.76 -5.65 -4.98
N PRO A 176 -4.64 -5.64 -5.99
CA PRO A 176 -4.28 -5.29 -7.35
C PRO A 176 -3.80 -3.84 -7.43
N ALA A 177 -2.69 -3.60 -8.11
CA ALA A 177 -2.06 -2.30 -8.18
C ALA A 177 -1.88 -1.81 -9.62
N TYR A 178 -2.10 -0.51 -9.82
CA TYR A 178 -1.98 0.14 -11.12
C TYR A 178 -1.11 1.38 -11.02
N VAL A 179 -0.47 1.74 -12.13
CA VAL A 179 0.55 2.79 -12.21
C VAL A 179 0.35 3.67 -13.44
N LEU A 180 0.97 4.85 -13.44
CA LEU A 180 1.03 5.74 -14.59
C LEU A 180 2.21 5.44 -15.52
N ASP A 181 3.29 4.85 -15.00
CA ASP A 181 4.46 4.42 -15.76
C ASP A 181 4.49 2.88 -15.87
N PRO A 182 4.28 2.30 -17.08
CA PRO A 182 4.26 0.85 -17.27
C PRO A 182 5.58 0.14 -16.97
N TRP A 183 6.69 0.87 -16.83
CA TRP A 183 8.00 0.33 -16.51
C TRP A 183 8.30 0.35 -15.01
N ARG A 184 7.41 0.95 -14.22
CA ARG A 184 7.62 1.12 -12.79
C ARG A 184 7.60 -0.22 -12.05
N VAL A 185 8.57 -0.37 -11.14
CA VAL A 185 8.65 -1.42 -10.12
C VAL A 185 9.05 -0.79 -8.79
N ASN A 186 8.99 -1.52 -7.68
CA ASN A 186 9.54 -1.08 -6.40
C ASN A 186 11.06 -0.87 -6.47
N THR A 187 11.57 -0.02 -5.61
CA THR A 187 13.02 0.04 -5.37
C THR A 187 13.52 -1.28 -4.77
N PRO A 188 14.80 -1.63 -4.91
CA PRO A 188 15.36 -2.82 -4.28
C PRO A 188 15.16 -2.83 -2.77
N GLU A 189 15.33 -1.67 -2.11
CA GLU A 189 15.16 -1.49 -0.66
C GLU A 189 13.73 -1.78 -0.24
N HIS A 190 12.76 -1.18 -0.92
CA HIS A 190 11.33 -1.38 -0.65
C HIS A 190 10.93 -2.84 -0.90
N SER A 191 11.35 -3.41 -2.03
CA SER A 191 11.06 -4.81 -2.37
C SER A 191 11.60 -5.76 -1.29
N LYS A 192 12.83 -5.54 -0.81
CA LYS A 192 13.43 -6.33 0.28
C LYS A 192 12.66 -6.17 1.60
N ALA A 193 12.32 -4.95 1.97
CA ALA A 193 11.66 -4.65 3.25
C ALA A 193 10.23 -5.22 3.31
N ILE A 194 9.46 -5.09 2.22
CA ILE A 194 8.03 -5.45 2.21
C ILE A 194 7.80 -6.89 1.76
N TYR A 195 8.48 -7.32 0.69
CA TYR A 195 8.26 -8.63 0.05
C TYR A 195 9.36 -9.66 0.34
N GLY A 196 10.39 -9.29 1.11
CA GLY A 196 11.44 -10.17 1.61
C GLY A 196 12.54 -10.53 0.61
N LYS A 197 12.43 -10.12 -0.66
CA LYS A 197 13.38 -10.44 -1.72
C LYS A 197 13.53 -9.32 -2.74
N VAL A 198 14.63 -9.37 -3.50
CA VAL A 198 14.91 -8.47 -4.62
C VAL A 198 15.08 -9.33 -5.86
N LEU A 199 14.42 -8.97 -6.95
CA LEU A 199 14.56 -9.62 -8.26
C LEU A 199 15.41 -8.73 -9.19
N PRO A 200 16.04 -9.29 -10.25
CA PRO A 200 16.85 -8.51 -11.19
C PRO A 200 16.15 -7.27 -11.75
N ILE A 201 14.86 -7.38 -12.05
CA ILE A 201 14.06 -6.27 -12.57
C ILE A 201 14.02 -5.05 -11.64
N HIS A 202 14.09 -5.25 -10.30
CA HIS A 202 14.13 -4.14 -9.34
C HIS A 202 15.44 -3.35 -9.41
N ILE A 203 16.53 -4.01 -9.77
CA ILE A 203 17.85 -3.38 -9.97
C ILE A 203 17.89 -2.68 -11.34
N GLU A 204 17.47 -3.37 -12.39
CA GLU A 204 17.48 -2.88 -13.77
C GLU A 204 16.58 -1.64 -13.97
N ARG A 205 15.42 -1.60 -13.29
CA ARG A 205 14.42 -0.55 -13.40
C ARG A 205 14.38 0.40 -12.21
N ASN A 206 15.43 0.41 -11.38
CA ASN A 206 15.53 1.31 -10.24
C ASN A 206 15.73 2.77 -10.72
N LYS A 207 14.64 3.51 -10.80
CA LYS A 207 14.63 4.91 -11.25
C LYS A 207 13.96 5.79 -10.19
N VAL A 208 14.55 6.97 -9.97
CA VAL A 208 13.93 8.01 -9.16
C VAL A 208 12.63 8.46 -9.82
N ARG A 209 11.59 8.65 -9.03
CA ARG A 209 10.30 9.15 -9.52
C ARG A 209 10.36 10.64 -9.85
N SER A 210 9.62 11.02 -10.90
CA SER A 210 9.50 12.42 -11.33
C SER A 210 8.52 13.24 -10.47
N ASP A 211 7.70 12.59 -9.64
CA ASP A 211 6.72 13.28 -8.79
C ASP A 211 7.32 13.92 -7.53
N GLY A 212 8.62 13.74 -7.29
CA GLY A 212 9.35 14.35 -6.17
C GLY A 212 8.92 13.87 -4.77
N LEU A 213 8.09 12.82 -4.70
CA LEU A 213 7.65 12.24 -3.44
C LEU A 213 8.55 11.09 -3.00
N THR A 214 8.63 10.88 -1.71
CA THR A 214 9.31 9.73 -1.09
C THR A 214 8.61 8.42 -1.49
N ASP A 215 9.41 7.43 -1.87
CA ASP A 215 8.97 6.04 -2.10
C ASP A 215 8.95 5.28 -0.80
#